data_0e9fa69f9aa9a40c0dda155c445537f0
#
_entry.id   0e9fa69f9aa9a40c0dda155c445537f0
#
_cell.length_a   1.000
_cell.length_b   1.000
_cell.length_c   1.000
_cell.angle_alpha   90.00
_cell.angle_beta   90.00
_cell.angle_gamma   90.00
#
_symmetry.space_group_name_H-M   'P 1'
#
loop_
_entity.id
_entity.type
_entity.pdbx_description
1 polymer ?
#
loop_
_entity_poly.entity_id
_entity_poly.type
_entity_poly.pdbx_seq_one_letter_code
_entity_poly.pdbx_strand_id
1 'polypeptide(L)'
;MASIEVMKERARIAGRFNLSARRNPEHRALVTLAAQRAGGECHVIPVAPSEDEADVLDRARKVAGGSPVIIVTEADGELYARLFNSESN
;
A
#
# COMPACT_ATOMS: atom_id res chain seq x y z
N MET A 1 3.75 -11.50 14.88
CA MET A 1 3.27 -12.34 13.76
C MET A 1 1.82 -12.02 13.46
N ALA A 2 1.48 -11.81 12.18
CA ALA A 2 0.11 -11.49 11.81
C ALA A 2 -0.78 -12.73 11.89
N SER A 3 -2.03 -12.55 12.35
CA SER A 3 -3.00 -13.63 12.38
C SER A 3 -3.45 -14.00 10.97
N ILE A 4 -4.04 -15.18 10.82
CA ILE A 4 -4.60 -15.61 9.54
C ILE A 4 -5.69 -14.64 9.08
N GLU A 5 -6.49 -14.13 10.00
CA GLU A 5 -7.54 -13.17 9.69
C GLU A 5 -6.97 -11.87 9.11
N VAL A 6 -5.89 -11.36 9.71
CA VAL A 6 -5.22 -10.16 9.20
C VAL A 6 -4.63 -10.42 7.82
N MET A 7 -4.04 -11.60 7.61
CA MET A 7 -3.47 -11.95 6.32
C MET A 7 -4.53 -12.04 5.22
N LYS A 8 -5.69 -12.61 5.54
CA LYS A 8 -6.82 -12.67 4.61
C LYS A 8 -7.33 -11.27 4.28
N GLU A 9 -7.42 -10.42 5.29
CA GLU A 9 -7.86 -9.04 5.11
C GLU A 9 -6.89 -8.26 4.22
N ARG A 10 -5.59 -8.42 4.44
CA ARG A 10 -4.58 -7.79 3.60
C ARG A 10 -4.70 -8.25 2.15
N ALA A 11 -4.91 -9.55 1.92
CA ALA A 11 -5.05 -10.08 0.57
C ALA A 11 -6.29 -9.51 -0.13
N ARG A 12 -7.39 -9.38 0.61
CA ARG A 12 -8.62 -8.80 0.07
C ARG A 12 -8.42 -7.35 -0.33
N ILE A 13 -7.76 -6.56 0.53
CA ILE A 13 -7.50 -5.14 0.27
C ILE A 13 -6.59 -5.00 -0.95
N ALA A 14 -5.54 -5.81 -1.03
CA ALA A 14 -4.62 -5.78 -2.17
C ALA A 14 -5.34 -6.10 -3.48
N GLY A 15 -6.20 -7.11 -3.47
CA GLY A 15 -6.98 -7.47 -4.66
C GLY A 15 -7.91 -6.36 -5.09
N ARG A 16 -8.59 -5.73 -4.14
CA ARG A 16 -9.48 -4.60 -4.43
C ARG A 16 -8.70 -3.41 -5.00
N PHE A 17 -7.53 -3.13 -4.45
CA PHE A 17 -6.70 -2.04 -4.96
C PHE A 17 -6.25 -2.31 -6.39
N ASN A 18 -5.81 -3.53 -6.69
CA ASN A 18 -5.39 -3.88 -8.04
C ASN A 18 -6.51 -3.68 -9.07
N LEU A 19 -7.73 -4.05 -8.71
CA LEU A 19 -8.89 -3.82 -9.57
C LEU A 19 -9.21 -2.33 -9.68
N SER A 20 -9.14 -1.61 -8.56
CA SER A 20 -9.41 -0.17 -8.54
C SER A 20 -8.42 0.60 -9.40
N ALA A 21 -7.15 0.23 -9.36
CA ALA A 21 -6.10 0.90 -10.13
C ALA A 21 -6.34 0.81 -11.64
N ARG A 22 -7.10 -0.17 -12.09
CA ARG A 22 -7.46 -0.30 -13.51
C ARG A 22 -8.55 0.68 -13.93
N ARG A 23 -9.39 1.12 -12.98
CA ARG A 23 -10.58 1.93 -13.26
C ARG A 23 -10.51 3.34 -12.69
N ASN A 24 -9.81 3.51 -11.59
CA ASN A 24 -9.73 4.78 -10.88
C ASN A 24 -8.47 5.53 -11.32
N PRO A 25 -8.62 6.68 -12.02
CA PRO A 25 -7.45 7.44 -12.50
C PRO A 25 -6.51 7.88 -11.38
N GLU A 26 -7.03 8.20 -10.20
CA GLU A 26 -6.19 8.63 -9.08
C GLU A 26 -5.28 7.48 -8.60
N HIS A 27 -5.83 6.28 -8.46
CA HIS A 27 -5.05 5.11 -8.05
C HIS A 27 -4.03 4.74 -9.12
N ARG A 28 -4.42 4.81 -10.39
CA ARG A 28 -3.51 4.52 -11.51
C ARG A 28 -2.36 5.52 -11.56
N ALA A 29 -2.66 6.80 -11.36
CA ALA A 29 -1.63 7.85 -11.35
C ALA A 29 -0.64 7.60 -10.20
N LEU A 30 -1.13 7.20 -9.03
CA LEU A 30 -0.29 6.92 -7.88
C LEU A 30 0.65 5.74 -8.14
N VAL A 31 0.13 4.67 -8.72
CA VAL A 31 0.93 3.50 -9.10
C VAL A 31 2.01 3.89 -10.10
N THR A 32 1.63 4.67 -11.12
CA THR A 32 2.56 5.13 -12.14
C THR A 32 3.69 5.97 -11.52
N LEU A 33 3.34 6.91 -10.66
CA LEU A 33 4.32 7.77 -10.00
C LEU A 33 5.28 6.96 -9.13
N ALA A 34 4.74 6.02 -8.35
CA ALA A 34 5.57 5.17 -7.50
C ALA A 34 6.50 4.29 -8.33
N ALA A 35 6.00 3.73 -9.43
CA ALA A 35 6.80 2.89 -10.30
C ALA A 35 7.93 3.68 -10.97
N GLN A 36 7.65 4.90 -11.41
CA GLN A 36 8.68 5.77 -12.00
C GLN A 36 9.81 6.06 -11.02
N ARG A 37 9.46 6.36 -9.76
CA ARG A 37 10.45 6.66 -8.73
C ARG A 37 11.23 5.42 -8.30
N ALA A 38 10.62 4.24 -8.40
CA ALA A 38 11.25 2.99 -8.03
C ALA A 38 12.05 2.35 -9.17
N GLY A 39 12.02 2.92 -10.36
CA GLY A 39 12.74 2.38 -11.51
C GLY A 39 12.00 1.31 -12.28
N GLY A 40 10.68 1.23 -12.15
CA GLY A 40 9.85 0.32 -12.94
C GLY A 40 8.77 -0.38 -12.15
N GLU A 41 9.10 -1.06 -11.06
CA GLU A 41 8.13 -1.73 -10.22
C GLU A 41 7.90 -0.94 -8.94
N CYS A 42 6.70 -1.00 -8.40
CA CYS A 42 6.42 -0.42 -7.10
C CYS A 42 5.85 -1.46 -6.16
N HIS A 43 6.07 -1.26 -4.88
CA HIS A 43 5.52 -2.12 -3.84
C HIS A 43 4.20 -1.55 -3.35
N VAL A 44 3.23 -2.43 -3.13
CA VAL A 44 1.94 -2.07 -2.56
C VAL A 44 1.79 -2.81 -1.24
N ILE A 45 1.56 -2.09 -0.16
CA ILE A 45 1.39 -2.66 1.17
C ILE A 45 -0.07 -2.50 1.59
N PRO A 46 -0.84 -3.59 1.60
CA PRO A 46 -2.21 -3.52 2.13
C PRO A 46 -2.20 -3.52 3.64
N VAL A 47 -3.08 -2.73 4.23
CA VAL A 47 -3.16 -2.53 5.68
C VAL A 47 -4.57 -2.83 6.14
N ALA A 48 -4.71 -3.80 7.05
CA ALA A 48 -5.99 -4.08 7.68
C ALA A 48 -6.32 -2.99 8.70
N PRO A 49 -7.61 -2.66 8.89
CA PRO A 49 -8.00 -1.60 9.83
C PRO A 49 -7.53 -1.82 11.26
N SER A 50 -7.27 -3.08 11.64
CA SER A 50 -6.82 -3.42 12.99
C SER A 50 -5.31 -3.24 13.21
N GLU A 51 -4.55 -2.93 12.16
CA GLU A 51 -3.10 -2.80 12.28
C GLU A 51 -2.70 -1.45 12.83
N ASP A 52 -1.67 -1.47 13.68
CA ASP A 52 -1.12 -0.26 14.27
C ASP A 52 -0.30 0.52 13.23
N GLU A 53 -0.45 1.85 13.21
CA GLU A 53 0.25 2.71 12.25
C GLU A 53 1.77 2.58 12.35
N ALA A 54 2.31 2.46 13.56
CA ALA A 54 3.75 2.31 13.74
C ALA A 54 4.25 1.02 13.10
N ASP A 55 3.50 -0.07 13.23
CA ASP A 55 3.86 -1.35 12.62
C ASP A 55 3.79 -1.28 11.11
N VAL A 56 2.79 -0.56 10.58
CA VAL A 56 2.63 -0.37 9.14
C VAL A 56 3.82 0.39 8.56
N LEU A 57 4.21 1.48 9.21
CA LEU A 57 5.34 2.29 8.76
C LEU A 57 6.65 1.51 8.81
N ASP A 58 6.86 0.71 9.86
CA ASP A 58 8.04 -0.12 9.98
C ASP A 58 8.11 -1.15 8.85
N ARG A 59 6.97 -1.80 8.56
CA ARG A 59 6.88 -2.76 7.45
C ARG A 59 7.15 -2.08 6.11
N ALA A 60 6.63 -0.87 5.92
CA ALA A 60 6.87 -0.11 4.69
C ALA A 60 8.35 0.21 4.51
N ARG A 61 9.04 0.62 5.57
CA ARG A 61 10.47 0.90 5.51
C ARG A 61 11.28 -0.33 5.11
N LYS A 62 10.93 -1.49 5.68
CA LYS A 62 11.63 -2.74 5.40
C LYS A 62 11.44 -3.19 3.95
N VAL A 63 10.22 -3.05 3.45
CA VAL A 63 9.91 -3.42 2.07
C VAL A 63 10.53 -2.43 1.09
N ALA A 64 10.47 -1.15 1.42
CA ALA A 64 10.91 -0.09 0.51
C ALA A 64 12.39 -0.12 0.19
N GLY A 65 13.25 -0.37 1.20
CA GLY A 65 14.68 -0.32 0.99
C GLY A 65 15.16 0.99 0.36
N GLY A 66 14.52 2.11 0.71
CA GLY A 66 14.83 3.42 0.15
C GLY A 66 13.94 3.86 -1.00
N SER A 67 13.12 2.96 -1.55
CA SER A 67 12.20 3.27 -2.65
C SER A 67 10.81 3.62 -2.12
N PRO A 68 10.01 4.36 -2.88
CA PRO A 68 8.64 4.65 -2.46
C PRO A 68 7.75 3.41 -2.52
N VAL A 69 6.78 3.33 -1.62
CA VAL A 69 5.77 2.27 -1.61
C VAL A 69 4.40 2.89 -1.48
N ILE A 70 3.38 2.16 -1.93
CA ILE A 70 1.99 2.61 -1.79
C ILE A 70 1.38 1.85 -0.63
N ILE A 71 0.86 2.58 0.36
CA ILE A 71 0.14 2.01 1.48
C ILE A 71 -1.35 2.12 1.17
N VAL A 72 -2.05 1.00 1.16
CA VAL A 72 -3.47 0.95 0.85
C VAL A 72 -4.23 0.49 2.08
N THR A 73 -5.25 1.25 2.45
CA THR A 73 -6.14 0.89 3.56
C THR A 73 -7.58 0.99 3.11
N GLU A 74 -8.47 0.29 3.79
CA GLU A 74 -9.89 0.35 3.53
C GLU A 74 -10.59 0.93 4.75
N ALA A 75 -11.44 1.92 4.52
CA ALA A 75 -12.27 2.50 5.58
C ALA A 75 -13.63 2.86 4.99
N ASP A 76 -14.69 2.46 5.69
CA ASP A 76 -16.07 2.76 5.28
C ASP A 76 -16.40 2.28 3.86
N GLY A 77 -15.84 1.15 3.46
CA GLY A 77 -16.07 0.59 2.14
C GLY A 77 -15.27 1.24 1.02
N GLU A 78 -14.46 2.23 1.34
CA GLU A 78 -13.65 2.96 0.38
C GLU A 78 -12.18 2.59 0.52
N LEU A 79 -11.45 2.61 -0.60
CA LEU A 79 -10.02 2.38 -0.60
C LEU A 79 -9.27 3.70 -0.60
N TYR A 80 -8.33 3.82 0.32
CA TYR A 80 -7.43 4.97 0.40
C TYR A 80 -6.01 4.49 0.15
N ALA A 81 -5.33 5.18 -0.75
CA ALA A 81 -3.94 4.84 -1.07
C ALA A 81 -3.08 6.08 -0.86
N ARG A 82 -1.92 5.89 -0.26
CA ARG A 82 -0.97 6.99 -0.04
C ARG A 82 0.43 6.54 -0.37
N LEU A 83 1.24 7.47 -0.83
CA LEU A 83 2.63 7.21 -1.14
C LEU A 83 3.46 7.38 0.12
N PHE A 84 4.21 6.35 0.48
CA PHE A 84 5.18 6.41 1.56
C PHE A 84 6.58 6.48 0.96
N ASN A 85 7.36 7.46 1.39
CA ASN A 85 8.75 7.60 0.95
C ASN A 85 9.63 7.66 2.18
N SER A 86 10.41 6.59 2.39
CA SER A 86 11.27 6.48 3.57
C SER A 86 12.43 7.48 3.59
N GLU A 87 12.72 8.11 2.46
CA GLU A 87 13.80 9.10 2.37
C GLU A 87 13.37 10.50 2.75
N SER A 88 12.07 10.74 2.89
CA SER A 88 11.56 12.10 3.11
C SER A 88 11.39 12.48 4.57
N ASN A 89 12.09 11.85 5.45
CA ASN A 89 12.08 12.21 6.87
C ASN A 89 12.85 13.50 7.14
#